data_25602b641658a0b08f4c5c97b4bf0d1d
#
_entry.id   25602b641658a0b08f4c5c97b4bf0d1d
#
_cell.length_a   1.000
_cell.length_b   1.000
_cell.length_c   1.000
_cell.angle_alpha   90.00
_cell.angle_beta   90.00
_cell.angle_gamma   90.00
#
_symmetry.space_group_name_H-M   'P 1'
#
loop_
_entity.id
_entity.type
_entity.pdbx_description
1 polymer ?
#
loop_
_entity_poly.entity_id
_entity_poly.type
_entity_poly.pdbx_seq_one_letter_code
_entity_poly.pdbx_strand_id
1 'polypeptide(L)'
;MLVSVTESITDEHLLEVYADPYINKVGHDHRPAAPIIHPNVTYLSAWIGKTFAGAFMVIKQSAVELELHALLKKSSVKQSRELGLACIAWAFSHPILRVTAYVIEGLEEAKNYCLKLGFKQEGCRRCACVQGGIVKDVYVLGMTRQEWRTT
;
A
#
# COMPACT_ATOMS: atom_id res chain seq x y z
N MET A 1 -6.44 16.68 11.96
CA MET A 1 -4.99 16.77 11.93
C MET A 1 -4.50 16.70 10.51
N LEU A 2 -3.51 17.50 10.17
CA LEU A 2 -2.93 17.50 8.83
C LEU A 2 -2.10 16.24 8.59
N VAL A 3 -2.41 15.53 7.52
CA VAL A 3 -1.62 14.38 7.07
C VAL A 3 -0.77 14.75 5.86
N SER A 4 0.34 14.05 5.68
CA SER A 4 1.19 14.23 4.51
C SER A 4 1.93 12.94 4.16
N VAL A 5 2.31 12.82 2.88
CA VAL A 5 3.23 11.79 2.42
C VAL A 5 4.40 12.47 1.71
N THR A 6 5.60 11.94 1.91
CA THR A 6 6.81 12.50 1.29
C THR A 6 7.70 11.39 0.75
N GLU A 7 8.54 11.72 -0.23
CA GLU A 7 9.49 10.76 -0.81
C GLU A 7 10.73 10.57 0.05
N SER A 8 10.85 11.31 1.15
CA SER A 8 11.98 11.20 2.07
C SER A 8 11.66 10.23 3.19
N ILE A 9 12.38 9.13 3.26
CA ILE A 9 12.26 8.15 4.33
C ILE A 9 13.65 7.67 4.74
N THR A 10 13.89 7.53 6.04
CA THR A 10 15.17 7.03 6.55
C THR A 10 15.17 5.52 6.65
N ASP A 11 16.38 4.91 6.66
CA ASP A 11 16.53 3.48 6.89
C ASP A 11 15.95 3.08 8.25
N GLU A 12 16.12 3.93 9.26
CA GLU A 12 15.56 3.71 10.59
C GLU A 12 14.04 3.64 10.56
N HIS A 13 13.38 4.53 9.81
CA HIS A 13 11.93 4.48 9.63
C HIS A 13 11.49 3.22 8.92
N LEU A 14 12.20 2.77 7.89
CA LEU A 14 11.87 1.53 7.19
C LEU A 14 12.01 0.31 8.11
N LEU A 15 13.06 0.26 8.92
CA LEU A 15 13.23 -0.83 9.89
C LEU A 15 12.12 -0.82 10.92
N GLU A 16 11.71 0.34 11.40
CA GLU A 16 10.59 0.48 12.34
C GLU A 16 9.29 -0.06 11.74
N VAL A 17 9.01 0.27 10.47
CA VAL A 17 7.82 -0.18 9.77
C VAL A 17 7.78 -1.70 9.68
N TYR A 18 8.85 -2.32 9.21
CA TYR A 18 8.87 -3.78 8.99
C TYR A 18 9.02 -4.57 10.29
N ALA A 19 9.45 -3.96 11.38
CA ALA A 19 9.47 -4.58 12.70
C ALA A 19 8.09 -4.59 13.39
N ASP A 20 7.15 -3.80 12.90
CA ASP A 20 5.82 -3.68 13.50
C ASP A 20 4.98 -4.93 13.16
N PRO A 21 4.52 -5.71 14.19
CA PRO A 21 3.73 -6.92 13.94
C PRO A 21 2.40 -6.66 13.23
N TYR A 22 1.81 -5.49 13.42
CA TYR A 22 0.57 -5.11 12.73
C TYR A 22 0.80 -4.93 11.24
N ILE A 23 1.96 -4.42 10.85
CA ILE A 23 2.32 -4.17 9.45
C ILE A 23 2.84 -5.44 8.78
N ASN A 24 3.71 -6.20 9.45
CA ASN A 24 4.42 -7.31 8.81
C ASN A 24 3.54 -8.55 8.53
N LYS A 25 2.27 -8.54 8.92
CA LYS A 25 1.29 -9.58 8.56
C LYS A 25 1.05 -9.70 7.06
N VAL A 26 1.47 -8.71 6.27
CA VAL A 26 1.36 -8.76 4.81
C VAL A 26 2.40 -9.66 4.15
N GLY A 27 3.41 -10.10 4.89
CA GLY A 27 4.41 -11.03 4.39
C GLY A 27 3.83 -12.43 4.15
N HIS A 28 4.47 -13.21 3.28
CA HIS A 28 4.12 -14.59 3.02
C HIS A 28 5.39 -15.45 2.91
N ASP A 29 5.21 -16.78 2.78
CA ASP A 29 6.31 -17.74 2.90
C ASP A 29 7.44 -17.55 1.89
N HIS A 30 7.13 -17.00 0.72
CA HIS A 30 8.10 -16.76 -0.36
C HIS A 30 8.56 -15.30 -0.46
N ARG A 31 7.94 -14.41 0.29
CA ARG A 31 8.26 -13.00 0.31
C ARG A 31 7.97 -12.43 1.70
N PRO A 32 8.88 -12.62 2.66
CA PRO A 32 8.71 -12.07 4.00
C PRO A 32 8.62 -10.55 3.95
N ALA A 33 7.93 -9.97 4.93
CA ALA A 33 7.83 -8.53 5.06
C ALA A 33 9.19 -7.96 5.47
N ALA A 34 9.89 -7.38 4.50
CA ALA A 34 11.21 -6.79 4.68
C ALA A 34 11.41 -5.68 3.64
N PRO A 35 12.27 -4.69 3.91
CA PRO A 35 12.55 -3.64 2.92
C PRO A 35 13.08 -4.22 1.61
N ILE A 36 12.55 -3.72 0.50
CA ILE A 36 12.95 -4.13 -0.84
C ILE A 36 13.73 -2.98 -1.47
N ILE A 37 14.96 -3.25 -1.90
CA ILE A 37 15.80 -2.29 -2.61
C ILE A 37 15.81 -2.68 -4.07
N HIS A 38 15.14 -1.90 -4.90
CA HIS A 38 15.05 -2.13 -6.34
C HIS A 38 14.78 -0.79 -7.04
N PRO A 39 15.30 -0.57 -8.28
CA PRO A 39 15.07 0.70 -9.00
C PRO A 39 13.60 1.05 -9.20
N ASN A 40 12.71 0.06 -9.29
CA ASN A 40 11.28 0.29 -9.48
C ASN A 40 10.49 0.44 -8.17
N VAL A 41 11.15 0.38 -7.02
CA VAL A 41 10.51 0.48 -5.71
C VAL A 41 10.86 1.82 -5.06
N THR A 42 9.83 2.58 -4.70
CA THR A 42 9.95 3.83 -3.95
C THR A 42 9.13 3.72 -2.68
N TYR A 43 9.69 4.19 -1.58
CA TYR A 43 8.95 4.29 -0.32
C TYR A 43 8.62 5.74 -0.04
N LEU A 44 7.36 5.96 0.37
CA LEU A 44 6.90 7.27 0.85
C LEU A 44 6.75 7.18 2.35
N SER A 45 7.22 8.19 3.09
CA SER A 45 6.92 8.30 4.51
C SER A 45 5.56 8.97 4.70
N ALA A 46 4.80 8.47 5.66
CA ALA A 46 3.48 8.97 6.01
C ALA A 46 3.52 9.66 7.37
N TRP A 47 2.92 10.82 7.47
CA TRP A 47 2.99 11.69 8.65
C TRP A 47 1.62 12.21 9.06
N ILE A 48 1.40 12.28 10.36
CA ILE A 48 0.27 12.98 10.97
C ILE A 48 0.88 14.14 11.76
N GLY A 49 0.79 15.35 11.20
CA GLY A 49 1.57 16.47 11.73
C GLY A 49 3.05 16.14 11.67
N LYS A 50 3.72 16.11 12.82
CA LYS A 50 5.15 15.78 12.95
C LYS A 50 5.39 14.33 13.38
N THR A 51 4.34 13.52 13.52
CA THR A 51 4.43 12.13 13.99
C THR A 51 4.52 11.19 12.80
N PHE A 52 5.54 10.33 12.79
CA PHE A 52 5.69 9.30 11.77
C PHE A 52 4.58 8.26 11.91
N ALA A 53 3.83 8.03 10.84
CA ALA A 53 2.66 7.16 10.84
C ALA A 53 2.87 5.84 10.09
N GLY A 54 3.97 5.70 9.38
CA GLY A 54 4.26 4.51 8.57
C GLY A 54 4.76 4.88 7.20
N ALA A 55 4.59 3.98 6.24
CA ALA A 55 5.07 4.16 4.88
C ALA A 55 4.08 3.64 3.86
N PHE A 56 4.28 4.06 2.62
CA PHE A 56 3.68 3.41 1.46
C PHE A 56 4.81 2.88 0.57
N MET A 57 4.70 1.64 0.14
CA MET A 57 5.60 1.08 -0.85
C MET A 57 4.95 1.22 -2.22
N VAL A 58 5.67 1.82 -3.14
CA VAL A 58 5.21 2.08 -4.51
C VAL A 58 6.10 1.31 -5.47
N ILE A 59 5.51 0.45 -6.28
CA ILE A 59 6.24 -0.34 -7.27
C ILE A 59 5.80 0.10 -8.66
N LYS A 60 6.76 0.54 -9.49
CA LYS A 60 6.50 0.86 -10.88
C LYS A 60 6.36 -0.42 -11.68
N GLN A 61 5.16 -0.70 -12.15
CA GLN A 61 4.87 -1.88 -12.96
C GLN A 61 5.08 -1.62 -14.45
N SER A 62 4.80 -0.41 -14.89
CA SER A 62 4.97 0.03 -16.28
C SER A 62 5.03 1.55 -16.33
N ALA A 63 5.13 2.10 -17.53
CA ALA A 63 5.08 3.54 -17.72
C ALA A 63 3.75 4.17 -17.28
N VAL A 64 2.68 3.37 -17.15
CA VAL A 64 1.33 3.86 -16.86
C VAL A 64 0.72 3.29 -15.59
N GLU A 65 1.41 2.40 -14.87
CA GLU A 65 0.85 1.70 -13.71
C GLU A 65 1.80 1.72 -12.51
N LEU A 66 1.27 2.12 -11.34
CA LEU A 66 1.95 1.97 -10.05
C LEU A 66 1.16 1.00 -9.17
N GLU A 67 1.87 0.09 -8.52
CA GLU A 67 1.34 -0.78 -7.48
C GLU A 67 1.60 -0.14 -6.12
N LEU A 68 0.56 -0.04 -5.29
CA LEU A 68 0.63 0.64 -3.99
C LEU A 68 0.40 -0.34 -2.85
N HIS A 69 1.21 -0.23 -1.80
CA HIS A 69 1.07 -0.99 -0.56
C HIS A 69 1.08 -0.04 0.63
N ALA A 70 0.07 -0.11 1.48
CA ALA A 70 0.00 0.67 2.71
C ALA A 70 0.68 -0.10 3.85
N LEU A 71 1.66 0.53 4.47
CA LEU A 71 2.42 -0.01 5.60
C LEU A 71 2.26 0.95 6.78
N LEU A 72 1.03 1.12 7.25
CA LEU A 72 0.68 2.12 8.25
C LEU A 72 0.61 1.49 9.65
N LYS A 73 1.12 2.22 10.62
CA LYS A 73 1.06 1.82 12.03
C LYS A 73 -0.39 1.75 12.52
N LYS A 74 -0.67 0.83 13.44
CA LYS A 74 -2.00 0.71 14.05
C LYS A 74 -2.45 2.02 14.69
N SER A 75 -1.53 2.78 15.27
CA SER A 75 -1.82 4.08 15.88
C SER A 75 -2.34 5.14 14.90
N SER A 76 -2.14 4.94 13.59
CA SER A 76 -2.58 5.85 12.54
C SER A 76 -3.92 5.47 11.91
N VAL A 77 -4.59 4.45 12.42
CA VAL A 77 -5.81 3.89 11.82
C VAL A 77 -6.91 4.93 11.60
N LYS A 78 -7.06 5.89 12.51
CA LYS A 78 -8.07 6.96 12.39
C LYS A 78 -7.82 7.88 11.20
N GLN A 79 -6.56 8.07 10.81
CA GLN A 79 -6.16 8.91 9.68
C GLN A 79 -5.77 8.10 8.45
N SER A 80 -5.96 6.78 8.47
CA SER A 80 -5.53 5.90 7.39
C SER A 80 -6.17 6.25 6.05
N ARG A 81 -7.44 6.63 6.06
CA ARG A 81 -8.14 7.04 4.83
C ARG A 81 -7.53 8.30 4.24
N GLU A 82 -7.29 9.33 5.05
CA GLU A 82 -6.67 10.57 4.58
C GLU A 82 -5.26 10.32 4.05
N LEU A 83 -4.49 9.48 4.74
CA LEU A 83 -3.15 9.09 4.31
C LEU A 83 -3.18 8.34 2.99
N GLY A 84 -4.10 7.38 2.84
CA GLY A 84 -4.27 6.63 1.59
C GLY A 84 -4.64 7.54 0.43
N LEU A 85 -5.56 8.49 0.65
CA LEU A 85 -5.94 9.48 -0.38
C LEU A 85 -4.75 10.36 -0.76
N ALA A 86 -3.93 10.76 0.21
CA ALA A 86 -2.71 11.53 -0.06
C ALA A 86 -1.71 10.74 -0.91
N CYS A 87 -1.57 9.44 -0.63
CA CYS A 87 -0.71 8.57 -1.44
C CYS A 87 -1.23 8.45 -2.87
N ILE A 88 -2.53 8.25 -3.05
CA ILE A 88 -3.14 8.15 -4.38
C ILE A 88 -2.98 9.47 -5.14
N ALA A 89 -3.17 10.61 -4.46
CA ALA A 89 -2.95 11.92 -5.06
C ALA A 89 -1.50 12.10 -5.52
N TRP A 90 -0.55 11.66 -4.69
CA TRP A 90 0.87 11.67 -5.07
C TRP A 90 1.09 10.82 -6.32
N ALA A 91 0.54 9.60 -6.36
CA ALA A 91 0.67 8.69 -7.50
C ALA A 91 0.14 9.35 -8.78
N PHE A 92 -1.06 9.90 -8.75
CA PHE A 92 -1.68 10.54 -9.91
C PHE A 92 -1.12 11.94 -10.21
N SER A 93 -0.21 12.47 -9.41
CA SER A 93 0.60 13.63 -9.81
C SER A 93 1.62 13.26 -10.89
N HIS A 94 1.89 11.98 -11.06
CA HIS A 94 2.74 11.43 -12.12
C HIS A 94 1.86 11.05 -13.34
N PRO A 95 2.44 10.94 -14.55
CA PRO A 95 1.68 10.64 -15.77
C PRO A 95 1.34 9.15 -15.89
N ILE A 96 0.66 8.60 -14.89
CA ILE A 96 0.17 7.22 -14.89
C ILE A 96 -1.32 7.17 -15.14
N LEU A 97 -1.81 6.03 -15.58
CA LEU A 97 -3.22 5.81 -15.90
C LEU A 97 -3.98 5.01 -14.84
N ARG A 98 -3.25 4.25 -14.01
CA ARG A 98 -3.87 3.43 -12.96
C ARG A 98 -2.97 3.18 -11.77
N VAL A 99 -3.59 2.95 -10.62
CA VAL A 99 -2.96 2.38 -9.44
C VAL A 99 -3.59 1.03 -9.13
N THR A 100 -2.77 0.09 -8.66
CA THR A 100 -3.19 -1.29 -8.39
C THR A 100 -2.81 -1.65 -6.95
N ALA A 101 -3.66 -2.41 -6.28
CA ALA A 101 -3.39 -2.99 -4.97
C ALA A 101 -3.68 -4.48 -5.00
N TYR A 102 -2.86 -5.26 -4.30
CA TYR A 102 -3.04 -6.69 -4.12
C TYR A 102 -3.30 -6.97 -2.64
N VAL A 103 -4.31 -7.77 -2.35
CA VAL A 103 -4.67 -8.12 -0.98
C VAL A 103 -4.78 -9.63 -0.85
N ILE A 104 -4.01 -10.21 0.08
CA ILE A 104 -4.06 -11.65 0.37
C ILE A 104 -5.42 -11.98 0.98
N GLU A 105 -6.03 -13.04 0.52
CA GLU A 105 -7.24 -13.62 1.09
C GLU A 105 -7.11 -13.76 2.62
N GLY A 106 -8.15 -13.34 3.35
CA GLY A 106 -8.17 -13.33 4.80
C GLY A 106 -7.77 -11.99 5.45
N LEU A 107 -7.14 -11.09 4.69
CA LEU A 107 -6.84 -9.74 5.17
C LEU A 107 -8.00 -8.79 4.86
N GLU A 108 -9.15 -9.03 5.50
CA GLU A 108 -10.39 -8.29 5.21
C GLU A 108 -10.30 -6.80 5.51
N GLU A 109 -9.57 -6.41 6.56
CA GLU A 109 -9.36 -4.99 6.89
C GLU A 109 -8.63 -4.26 5.74
N ALA A 110 -7.60 -4.89 5.18
CA ALA A 110 -6.85 -4.32 4.06
C ALA A 110 -7.73 -4.20 2.81
N LYS A 111 -8.54 -5.21 2.52
CA LYS A 111 -9.48 -5.17 1.39
C LYS A 111 -10.50 -4.05 1.56
N ASN A 112 -11.12 -3.96 2.75
CA ASN A 112 -12.10 -2.92 3.05
C ASN A 112 -11.48 -1.53 2.97
N TYR A 113 -10.25 -1.38 3.41
CA TYR A 113 -9.50 -0.14 3.30
C TYR A 113 -9.39 0.32 1.84
N CYS A 114 -8.98 -0.59 0.96
CA CYS A 114 -8.88 -0.29 -0.48
C CYS A 114 -10.24 0.11 -1.07
N LEU A 115 -11.31 -0.63 -0.74
CA LEU A 115 -12.65 -0.33 -1.23
C LEU A 115 -13.13 1.05 -0.75
N LYS A 116 -12.86 1.42 0.49
CA LYS A 116 -13.20 2.73 1.04
C LYS A 116 -12.41 3.87 0.40
N LEU A 117 -11.21 3.61 -0.09
CA LEU A 117 -10.43 4.59 -0.84
C LEU A 117 -10.95 4.81 -2.26
N GLY A 118 -11.80 3.92 -2.76
CA GLY A 118 -12.38 3.99 -4.09
C GLY A 118 -11.82 2.98 -5.09
N PHE A 119 -10.96 2.06 -4.66
CA PHE A 119 -10.54 0.94 -5.51
C PHE A 119 -11.72 0.04 -5.81
N LYS A 120 -11.70 -0.56 -6.99
CA LYS A 120 -12.67 -1.59 -7.39
C LYS A 120 -11.96 -2.93 -7.45
N GLN A 121 -12.61 -3.99 -6.98
CA GLN A 121 -12.08 -5.33 -7.17
C GLN A 121 -12.21 -5.71 -8.64
N GLU A 122 -11.09 -6.03 -9.27
CA GLU A 122 -11.02 -6.37 -10.69
C GLU A 122 -10.90 -7.87 -10.91
N GLY A 123 -10.49 -8.60 -9.90
CA GLY A 123 -10.33 -10.03 -10.04
C GLY A 123 -9.73 -10.67 -8.80
N CYS A 124 -9.44 -11.96 -8.97
CA CYS A 124 -8.85 -12.78 -7.93
C CYS A 124 -7.83 -13.71 -8.60
N ARG A 125 -6.60 -13.66 -8.12
CA ARG A 125 -5.54 -14.56 -8.57
C ARG A 125 -5.58 -15.78 -7.66
N ARG A 126 -6.05 -16.91 -8.19
CA ARG A 126 -6.21 -18.15 -7.41
C ARG A 126 -4.85 -18.79 -7.13
N CYS A 127 -4.69 -19.32 -5.92
CA CYS A 127 -3.46 -20.03 -5.49
C CYS A 127 -2.22 -19.19 -5.72
N ALA A 128 -2.27 -17.91 -5.41
CA ALA A 128 -1.23 -16.95 -5.76
C ALA A 128 -0.20 -16.72 -4.67
N CYS A 129 -0.44 -17.19 -3.44
CA CYS A 129 0.55 -17.13 -2.39
C CYS A 129 0.38 -18.27 -1.37
N VAL A 130 1.41 -18.50 -0.58
CA VAL A 130 1.38 -19.43 0.54
C VAL A 130 1.75 -18.66 1.80
N GLN A 131 0.87 -18.67 2.78
CA GLN A 131 1.06 -17.97 4.04
C GLN A 131 0.85 -18.94 5.21
N GLY A 132 1.89 -19.15 6.00
CA GLY A 132 1.85 -20.13 7.09
C GLY A 132 1.56 -21.55 6.59
N GLY A 133 2.08 -21.92 5.42
CA GLY A 133 1.84 -23.22 4.79
C GLY A 133 0.47 -23.37 4.13
N ILE A 134 -0.38 -22.34 4.19
CA ILE A 134 -1.73 -22.37 3.61
C ILE A 134 -1.72 -21.64 2.27
N VAL A 135 -2.21 -22.33 1.24
CA VAL A 135 -2.38 -21.74 -0.11
C VAL A 135 -3.54 -20.75 -0.06
N LYS A 136 -3.31 -19.55 -0.55
CA LYS A 136 -4.30 -18.48 -0.54
C LYS A 136 -4.41 -17.79 -1.90
N ASP A 137 -5.59 -17.23 -2.15
CA ASP A 137 -5.82 -16.38 -3.30
C ASP A 137 -5.35 -14.94 -2.99
N VAL A 138 -5.17 -14.15 -4.05
CA VAL A 138 -4.81 -12.74 -3.93
C VAL A 138 -5.82 -11.92 -4.73
N TYR A 139 -6.53 -11.03 -4.06
CA TYR A 139 -7.46 -10.11 -4.72
C TYR A 139 -6.69 -9.02 -5.45
N VAL A 140 -7.18 -8.66 -6.63
CA VAL A 140 -6.65 -7.56 -7.45
C VAL A 140 -7.65 -6.42 -7.40
N LEU A 141 -7.22 -5.26 -6.95
CA LEU A 141 -8.02 -4.05 -6.89
C LEU A 141 -7.33 -2.94 -7.68
N GLY A 142 -8.11 -2.11 -8.35
CA GLY A 142 -7.55 -1.06 -9.18
C GLY A 142 -8.38 0.21 -9.15
N MET A 143 -7.72 1.31 -9.50
CA MET A 143 -8.35 2.61 -9.70
C MET A 143 -7.70 3.27 -10.90
N THR A 144 -8.51 3.75 -11.84
CA THR A 144 -8.03 4.49 -13.01
C THR A 144 -7.91 5.97 -12.70
N ARG A 145 -7.10 6.68 -13.49
CA ARG A 145 -7.01 8.14 -13.41
C ARG A 145 -8.38 8.81 -13.58
N GLN A 146 -9.19 8.31 -14.50
CA GLN A 146 -10.52 8.86 -14.74
C GLN A 146 -11.41 8.70 -13.50
N GLU A 147 -11.37 7.52 -12.87
CA GLU A 147 -12.12 7.28 -11.61
C GLU A 147 -11.66 8.22 -10.50
N TRP A 148 -10.36 8.45 -10.39
CA TRP A 148 -9.80 9.40 -9.41
C TRP A 148 -10.30 10.82 -9.64
N ARG A 149 -10.39 11.27 -10.89
CA ARG A 149 -10.84 12.60 -11.23
C ARG A 149 -12.31 12.84 -10.93
N THR A 150 -13.13 11.79 -10.86
CA THR A 150 -14.57 11.89 -10.63
C THR A 150 -14.97 11.69 -9.17
N THR A 151 -14.00 11.48 -8.29
CA THR A 151 -14.25 11.31 -6.83
C THR A 151 -14.15 12.61 -6.05
#